data_965b7ad1f6ff90e9d2f56df8378c9a68
#
_entry.id   965b7ad1f6ff90e9d2f56df8378c9a68
#
_cell.length_a   1.000
_cell.length_b   1.000
_cell.length_c   1.000
_cell.angle_alpha   90.00
_cell.angle_beta   90.00
_cell.angle_gamma   90.00
#
_symmetry.space_group_name_H-M   'P 1'
#
loop_
_entity.id
_entity.type
_entity.pdbx_description
1 polymer ?
#
loop_
_entity_poly.entity_id
_entity_poly.type
_entity_poly.pdbx_seq_one_letter_code
_entity_poly.pdbx_strand_id
1 'polypeptide(L)'
;PILRNLRAGDGPLARVPEDQRAILFQEKSYVHSYPHCWRCATPLIYKPVSSWFVSVTKIKDRLLELNQQINWIPDNVKDGQFGKWLANARDWSISRNRFWGSPIPVWVSDDPKYPRVDVYGSLEELKADFGDYPRDHEGNVNMHRPYIDELTRVNPDDPTGKSHMRRITDVMDCWFESGSMSFAQYHYPFENKETFEQHFPCDYIVEYIGQTRGWFYVLHIMATALFDKPAYKNVICHGIVLGSDGQKMSKHLRNYPDVNGVFNDFGSDAMRWFLMSSPILRGGNLIVTADGIRDTVRQVMLPVWSSYYFFTLYANAANGGAGFDARSLR
;
A
#
# COMPACT_ATOMS: atom_id res chain seq x y z
N PRO A 1 -14.44 17.37 -31.64
CA PRO A 1 -14.44 18.78 -32.07
C PRO A 1 -13.09 19.24 -32.58
N ILE A 2 -11.97 19.02 -31.82
CA ILE A 2 -10.62 19.52 -32.18
C ILE A 2 -10.16 19.04 -33.55
N LEU A 3 -10.18 17.73 -33.82
CA LEU A 3 -9.76 17.19 -35.12
C LEU A 3 -10.61 17.70 -36.26
N ARG A 4 -11.93 17.86 -36.08
CA ARG A 4 -12.80 18.45 -37.08
C ARG A 4 -12.39 19.89 -37.39
N ASN A 5 -12.17 20.71 -36.37
CA ASN A 5 -11.77 22.09 -36.54
C ASN A 5 -10.37 22.21 -37.21
N LEU A 6 -9.43 21.34 -36.86
CA LEU A 6 -8.12 21.26 -37.51
C LEU A 6 -8.19 20.89 -38.99
N ARG A 7 -9.13 20.00 -39.38
CA ARG A 7 -9.35 19.62 -40.79
C ARG A 7 -10.04 20.74 -41.58
N ALA A 8 -11.03 21.38 -40.96
CA ALA A 8 -11.86 22.39 -41.64
C ALA A 8 -11.30 23.82 -41.56
N GLY A 9 -10.31 24.07 -40.69
CA GLY A 9 -9.82 25.42 -40.39
C GLY A 9 -10.87 26.32 -39.72
N ASP A 10 -11.90 25.73 -39.09
CA ASP A 10 -13.04 26.43 -38.51
C ASP A 10 -12.94 26.57 -36.97
N GLY A 11 -14.01 27.05 -36.34
CA GLY A 11 -14.09 27.25 -34.90
C GLY A 11 -13.06 28.25 -34.38
N PRO A 12 -12.30 27.94 -33.32
CA PRO A 12 -11.27 28.82 -32.78
C PRO A 12 -10.17 29.16 -33.82
N LEU A 13 -9.88 28.25 -34.76
CA LEU A 13 -8.86 28.46 -35.77
C LEU A 13 -9.26 29.52 -36.83
N ALA A 14 -10.54 29.71 -37.05
CA ALA A 14 -11.02 30.73 -38.00
C ALA A 14 -10.58 32.15 -37.61
N ARG A 15 -10.26 32.39 -36.34
CA ARG A 15 -9.81 33.69 -35.80
C ARG A 15 -8.29 33.89 -35.87
N VAL A 16 -7.55 32.87 -36.28
CA VAL A 16 -6.09 32.91 -36.38
C VAL A 16 -5.69 33.13 -37.83
N PRO A 17 -4.72 34.00 -38.15
CA PRO A 17 -4.18 34.16 -39.51
C PRO A 17 -3.76 32.81 -40.09
N GLU A 18 -3.95 32.63 -41.40
CA GLU A 18 -3.78 31.34 -42.06
C GLU A 18 -2.38 30.75 -41.89
N ASP A 19 -1.36 31.61 -41.99
CA ASP A 19 0.04 31.29 -41.80
C ASP A 19 0.44 30.91 -40.35
N GLN A 20 -0.43 31.21 -39.38
CA GLN A 20 -0.22 30.90 -37.95
C GLN A 20 -1.15 29.81 -37.42
N ARG A 21 -2.01 29.28 -38.29
CA ARG A 21 -2.95 28.22 -37.87
C ARG A 21 -2.24 26.92 -37.61
N ALA A 22 -2.67 26.24 -36.55
CA ALA A 22 -2.30 24.85 -36.32
C ALA A 22 -2.85 23.99 -37.46
N ILE A 23 -2.03 23.13 -38.03
CA ILE A 23 -2.38 22.21 -39.10
C ILE A 23 -2.42 20.77 -38.59
N LEU A 24 -3.33 19.97 -39.14
CA LEU A 24 -3.37 18.54 -38.87
C LEU A 24 -2.29 17.87 -39.72
N PHE A 25 -1.18 17.50 -39.06
CA PHE A 25 -0.07 16.84 -39.75
C PHE A 25 -0.41 15.40 -40.16
N GLN A 26 -1.00 14.63 -39.22
CA GLN A 26 -1.38 13.26 -39.45
C GLN A 26 -2.52 12.85 -38.53
N GLU A 27 -3.42 12.02 -39.04
CA GLU A 27 -4.42 11.30 -38.25
C GLU A 27 -4.39 9.83 -38.63
N LYS A 28 -4.27 8.96 -37.61
CA LYS A 28 -4.21 7.52 -37.82
C LYS A 28 -4.95 6.83 -36.69
N SER A 29 -5.82 5.89 -37.02
CA SER A 29 -6.42 4.98 -36.07
C SER A 29 -5.46 3.81 -35.76
N TYR A 30 -5.30 3.48 -34.50
CA TYR A 30 -4.55 2.30 -34.07
C TYR A 30 -5.20 1.66 -32.86
N VAL A 31 -5.02 0.35 -32.74
CA VAL A 31 -5.52 -0.41 -31.59
C VAL A 31 -4.50 -0.39 -30.47
N HIS A 32 -4.91 0.04 -29.30
CA HIS A 32 -4.07 0.07 -28.10
C HIS A 32 -4.89 -0.23 -26.84
N SER A 33 -4.21 -0.59 -25.75
CA SER A 33 -4.84 -0.71 -24.44
C SER A 33 -5.34 0.65 -23.96
N TYR A 34 -6.56 0.69 -23.45
CA TYR A 34 -7.16 1.88 -22.87
C TYR A 34 -7.69 1.61 -21.46
N PRO A 35 -7.47 2.50 -20.48
CA PRO A 35 -7.93 2.28 -19.12
C PRO A 35 -9.45 2.36 -19.03
N HIS A 36 -10.04 1.37 -18.34
CA HIS A 36 -11.46 1.29 -18.04
C HIS A 36 -11.71 1.26 -16.54
N CYS A 37 -12.86 1.72 -16.11
CA CYS A 37 -13.28 1.62 -14.71
C CYS A 37 -13.39 0.14 -14.31
N TRP A 38 -12.72 -0.24 -13.23
CA TRP A 38 -12.72 -1.61 -12.75
C TRP A 38 -14.09 -2.09 -12.23
N ARG A 39 -15.04 -1.18 -11.97
CA ARG A 39 -16.40 -1.51 -11.54
C ARG A 39 -17.40 -1.63 -12.68
N CYS A 40 -17.47 -0.61 -13.54
CA CYS A 40 -18.49 -0.52 -14.58
C CYS A 40 -17.95 -0.74 -16.01
N ALA A 41 -16.66 -1.01 -16.15
CA ALA A 41 -15.96 -1.22 -17.41
C ALA A 41 -16.09 -0.07 -18.45
N THR A 42 -16.56 1.11 -18.04
CA THR A 42 -16.62 2.28 -18.93
C THR A 42 -15.23 2.86 -19.16
N PRO A 43 -14.92 3.39 -20.36
CA PRO A 43 -13.64 4.06 -20.62
C PRO A 43 -13.43 5.25 -19.69
N LEU A 44 -12.22 5.41 -19.18
CA LEU A 44 -11.84 6.56 -18.36
C LEU A 44 -11.47 7.76 -19.22
N ILE A 45 -11.59 8.96 -18.67
CA ILE A 45 -11.13 10.20 -19.29
C ILE A 45 -9.98 10.79 -18.47
N TYR A 46 -9.04 11.42 -19.15
CA TYR A 46 -7.99 12.21 -18.52
C TYR A 46 -8.53 13.62 -18.26
N LYS A 47 -8.54 14.02 -16.98
CA LYS A 47 -8.99 15.34 -16.54
C LYS A 47 -7.98 15.89 -15.54
N PRO A 48 -7.45 17.12 -15.72
CA PRO A 48 -6.68 17.79 -14.69
C PRO A 48 -7.59 18.10 -13.49
N VAL A 49 -7.08 17.82 -12.30
CA VAL A 49 -7.75 18.11 -11.02
C VAL A 49 -6.73 18.70 -10.06
N SER A 50 -7.18 19.59 -9.17
CA SER A 50 -6.36 20.04 -8.05
C SER A 50 -6.06 18.87 -7.14
N SER A 51 -4.87 18.82 -6.59
CA SER A 51 -4.44 17.73 -5.73
C SER A 51 -3.42 18.22 -4.70
N TRP A 52 -3.43 17.59 -3.52
CA TRP A 52 -2.40 17.79 -2.50
C TRP A 52 -1.30 16.77 -2.71
N PHE A 53 -0.04 17.19 -2.53
CA PHE A 53 1.12 16.37 -2.82
C PHE A 53 2.08 16.33 -1.65
N VAL A 54 2.68 15.16 -1.41
CA VAL A 54 3.93 15.05 -0.67
C VAL A 54 5.07 15.25 -1.67
N SER A 55 5.96 16.21 -1.39
CA SER A 55 7.12 16.52 -2.25
C SER A 55 8.22 15.47 -2.12
N VAL A 56 7.95 14.26 -2.58
CA VAL A 56 8.88 13.11 -2.49
C VAL A 56 10.20 13.39 -3.20
N THR A 57 10.16 14.20 -4.26
CA THR A 57 11.36 14.58 -5.01
C THR A 57 12.38 15.32 -4.16
N LYS A 58 11.96 16.02 -3.09
CA LYS A 58 12.85 16.73 -2.16
C LYS A 58 13.64 15.81 -1.24
N ILE A 59 13.12 14.61 -0.95
CA ILE A 59 13.75 13.63 -0.06
C ILE A 59 14.28 12.41 -0.81
N LYS A 60 14.27 12.43 -2.14
CA LYS A 60 14.59 11.28 -2.98
C LYS A 60 15.99 10.72 -2.72
N ASP A 61 17.00 11.57 -2.60
CA ASP A 61 18.38 11.14 -2.36
C ASP A 61 18.50 10.48 -0.98
N ARG A 62 17.77 11.00 0.00
CA ARG A 62 17.72 10.38 1.33
C ARG A 62 17.00 9.04 1.34
N LEU A 63 15.94 8.88 0.56
CA LEU A 63 15.28 7.59 0.36
C LEU A 63 16.25 6.54 -0.20
N LEU A 64 17.05 6.91 -1.19
CA LEU A 64 18.06 6.03 -1.78
C LEU A 64 19.16 5.65 -0.78
N GLU A 65 19.66 6.60 0.00
CA GLU A 65 20.66 6.38 1.03
C GLU A 65 20.15 5.43 2.13
N LEU A 66 18.95 5.71 2.67
CA LEU A 66 18.35 4.88 3.72
C LEU A 66 17.98 3.47 3.22
N ASN A 67 17.65 3.31 1.93
CA ASN A 67 17.43 2.00 1.35
C ASN A 67 18.69 1.10 1.44
N GLN A 68 19.89 1.66 1.43
CA GLN A 68 21.11 0.88 1.55
C GLN A 68 21.27 0.23 2.93
N GLN A 69 20.63 0.76 3.96
CA GLN A 69 20.63 0.21 5.31
C GLN A 69 19.68 -0.99 5.48
N ILE A 70 18.81 -1.24 4.49
CA ILE A 70 17.80 -2.30 4.54
C ILE A 70 18.40 -3.60 3.99
N ASN A 71 18.19 -4.70 4.72
CA ASN A 71 18.54 -6.04 4.26
C ASN A 71 17.38 -6.60 3.41
N TRP A 72 17.57 -6.66 2.10
CA TRP A 72 16.59 -7.20 1.15
C TRP A 72 16.85 -8.67 0.84
N ILE A 73 15.82 -9.48 0.85
CA ILE A 73 15.84 -10.89 0.45
C ILE A 73 14.77 -11.10 -0.63
N PRO A 74 15.13 -11.31 -1.90
CA PRO A 74 16.51 -11.39 -2.43
C PRO A 74 17.18 -9.99 -2.57
N ASP A 75 18.48 -9.94 -2.41
CA ASP A 75 19.27 -8.70 -2.39
C ASP A 75 19.18 -7.87 -3.68
N ASN A 76 18.99 -8.51 -4.82
CA ASN A 76 18.85 -7.84 -6.11
C ASN A 76 17.62 -6.90 -6.20
N VAL A 77 16.67 -6.99 -5.29
CA VAL A 77 15.53 -6.06 -5.22
C VAL A 77 15.96 -4.69 -4.74
N LYS A 78 16.95 -4.60 -3.84
CA LYS A 78 17.48 -3.37 -3.25
C LYS A 78 17.80 -2.31 -4.29
N ASP A 79 18.73 -2.61 -5.18
CA ASP A 79 19.20 -1.69 -6.24
C ASP A 79 18.45 -1.93 -7.56
N GLY A 80 17.80 -3.08 -7.69
CA GLY A 80 17.02 -3.45 -8.85
C GLY A 80 15.66 -2.79 -8.88
N GLN A 81 14.60 -3.55 -8.56
CA GLN A 81 13.22 -3.07 -8.72
C GLN A 81 12.90 -1.92 -7.76
N PHE A 82 13.29 -2.01 -6.49
CA PHE A 82 12.98 -0.96 -5.50
C PHE A 82 13.88 0.26 -5.68
N GLY A 83 15.20 0.11 -5.76
CA GLY A 83 16.13 1.22 -5.95
C GLY A 83 15.87 2.01 -7.23
N LYS A 84 15.60 1.33 -8.36
CA LYS A 84 15.21 2.00 -9.60
C LYS A 84 13.89 2.75 -9.49
N TRP A 85 12.94 2.24 -8.72
CA TRP A 85 11.69 2.93 -8.45
C TRP A 85 11.91 4.19 -7.63
N LEU A 86 12.72 4.13 -6.56
CA LEU A 86 13.10 5.29 -5.75
C LEU A 86 13.83 6.36 -6.58
N ALA A 87 14.78 5.97 -7.42
CA ALA A 87 15.53 6.89 -8.28
C ALA A 87 14.63 7.68 -9.26
N ASN A 88 13.50 7.09 -9.65
CA ASN A 88 12.50 7.71 -10.52
C ASN A 88 11.27 8.21 -9.77
N ALA A 89 11.33 8.31 -8.44
CA ALA A 89 10.21 8.76 -7.63
C ALA A 89 9.76 10.16 -8.02
N ARG A 90 8.44 10.34 -8.05
CA ARG A 90 7.75 11.61 -8.30
C ARG A 90 6.99 12.02 -7.06
N ASP A 91 6.58 13.30 -7.02
CA ASP A 91 5.73 13.78 -5.95
C ASP A 91 4.43 12.96 -5.89
N TRP A 92 4.04 12.62 -4.68
CA TRP A 92 2.92 11.73 -4.42
C TRP A 92 1.65 12.52 -4.17
N SER A 93 0.66 12.40 -5.07
CA SER A 93 -0.68 12.94 -4.87
C SER A 93 -1.40 12.14 -3.79
N ILE A 94 -1.68 12.79 -2.65
CA ILE A 94 -2.31 12.16 -1.48
C ILE A 94 -3.81 12.44 -1.35
N SER A 95 -4.36 13.37 -2.11
CA SER A 95 -5.78 13.68 -2.06
C SER A 95 -6.60 12.81 -3.02
N ARG A 96 -7.82 12.44 -2.59
CA ARG A 96 -8.79 11.69 -3.38
C ARG A 96 -10.16 12.35 -3.30
N ASN A 97 -10.77 12.55 -4.46
CA ASN A 97 -12.15 13.04 -4.54
C ASN A 97 -13.10 11.85 -4.29
N ARG A 98 -13.34 11.56 -3.02
CA ARG A 98 -14.22 10.51 -2.54
C ARG A 98 -14.97 10.99 -1.31
N PHE A 99 -16.15 10.41 -1.05
CA PHE A 99 -16.90 10.75 0.15
C PHE A 99 -16.27 10.09 1.39
N TRP A 100 -15.97 8.79 1.33
CA TRP A 100 -15.46 8.03 2.46
C TRP A 100 -13.95 7.85 2.41
N GLY A 101 -13.29 8.06 3.55
CA GLY A 101 -11.86 7.94 3.79
C GLY A 101 -11.44 8.88 4.92
N SER A 102 -10.16 8.86 5.30
CA SER A 102 -9.60 9.79 6.29
C SER A 102 -9.60 11.20 5.71
N PRO A 103 -10.35 12.15 6.30
CA PRO A 103 -10.40 13.52 5.80
C PRO A 103 -9.04 14.22 5.94
N ILE A 104 -8.66 14.98 4.93
CA ILE A 104 -7.45 15.81 5.00
C ILE A 104 -7.74 16.98 5.95
N PRO A 105 -6.95 17.19 7.03
CA PRO A 105 -7.21 18.19 8.06
C PRO A 105 -6.76 19.60 7.65
N VAL A 106 -7.26 20.08 6.51
CA VAL A 106 -6.90 21.39 5.95
C VAL A 106 -8.15 22.22 5.74
N TRP A 107 -8.15 23.43 6.28
CA TRP A 107 -9.18 24.43 6.05
C TRP A 107 -8.63 25.57 5.20
N VAL A 108 -9.44 26.02 4.26
CA VAL A 108 -9.12 27.13 3.36
C VAL A 108 -10.18 28.21 3.43
N SER A 109 -9.77 29.44 3.22
CA SER A 109 -10.72 30.55 3.10
C SER A 109 -11.62 30.37 1.88
N ASP A 110 -12.90 30.66 2.04
CA ASP A 110 -13.88 30.65 0.95
C ASP A 110 -13.90 31.97 0.14
N ASP A 111 -13.14 33.00 0.56
CA ASP A 111 -12.96 34.24 -0.20
C ASP A 111 -11.51 34.40 -0.70
N PRO A 112 -11.30 34.38 -2.03
CA PRO A 112 -9.96 34.59 -2.63
C PRO A 112 -9.30 35.95 -2.28
N LYS A 113 -10.05 36.92 -1.81
CA LYS A 113 -9.49 38.24 -1.38
C LYS A 113 -8.74 38.13 -0.06
N TYR A 114 -9.10 37.16 0.76
CA TYR A 114 -8.50 36.91 2.06
C TYR A 114 -7.99 35.46 2.10
N PRO A 115 -6.96 35.11 1.31
CA PRO A 115 -6.47 33.75 1.19
C PRO A 115 -5.83 33.30 2.50
N ARG A 116 -6.30 32.17 3.02
CA ARG A 116 -5.72 31.55 4.21
C ARG A 116 -5.84 30.05 4.11
N VAL A 117 -4.83 29.34 4.60
CA VAL A 117 -4.78 27.89 4.69
C VAL A 117 -4.34 27.52 6.11
N ASP A 118 -5.15 26.79 6.83
CA ASP A 118 -4.87 26.24 8.15
C ASP A 118 -4.79 24.72 8.09
N VAL A 119 -3.75 24.15 8.70
CA VAL A 119 -3.51 22.71 8.78
C VAL A 119 -3.48 22.32 10.25
N TYR A 120 -4.30 21.36 10.64
CA TYR A 120 -4.40 20.90 12.02
C TYR A 120 -3.64 19.60 12.22
N GLY A 121 -2.68 19.61 13.13
CA GLY A 121 -1.82 18.49 13.48
C GLY A 121 -2.34 17.64 14.64
N SER A 122 -3.33 18.16 15.40
CA SER A 122 -3.91 17.44 16.54
C SER A 122 -5.39 17.75 16.74
N LEU A 123 -6.06 16.92 17.54
CA LEU A 123 -7.44 17.15 17.95
C LEU A 123 -7.56 18.37 18.88
N GLU A 124 -6.55 18.61 19.68
CA GLU A 124 -6.49 19.76 20.60
C GLU A 124 -6.43 21.09 19.83
N GLU A 125 -5.60 21.18 18.78
CA GLU A 125 -5.55 22.34 17.90
C GLU A 125 -6.91 22.58 17.22
N LEU A 126 -7.53 21.51 16.72
CA LEU A 126 -8.86 21.59 16.10
C LEU A 126 -9.88 22.13 17.09
N LYS A 127 -9.91 21.58 18.30
CA LYS A 127 -10.83 22.01 19.35
C LYS A 127 -10.60 23.45 19.79
N ALA A 128 -9.34 23.88 19.86
CA ALA A 128 -9.00 25.26 20.25
C ALA A 128 -9.58 26.29 19.27
N ASP A 129 -9.57 25.99 17.98
CA ASP A 129 -10.07 26.88 16.93
C ASP A 129 -11.58 26.80 16.69
N PHE A 130 -12.19 25.62 16.87
CA PHE A 130 -13.60 25.38 16.57
C PHE A 130 -14.49 25.24 17.80
N GLY A 131 -13.91 25.18 19.00
CA GLY A 131 -14.64 25.09 20.28
C GLY A 131 -15.02 23.69 20.70
N ASP A 132 -15.31 22.79 19.79
CA ASP A 132 -15.63 21.38 20.05
C ASP A 132 -15.15 20.48 18.90
N TYR A 133 -15.27 19.17 19.11
CA TYR A 133 -15.03 18.15 18.09
C TYR A 133 -16.26 17.93 17.22
N PRO A 134 -16.09 17.46 15.96
CA PRO A 134 -17.25 17.05 15.16
C PRO A 134 -17.92 15.83 15.79
N ARG A 135 -19.25 15.81 15.79
CA ARG A 135 -20.04 14.76 16.40
C ARG A 135 -21.05 14.17 15.42
N ASP A 136 -21.26 12.88 15.52
CA ASP A 136 -22.32 12.19 14.79
C ASP A 136 -23.70 12.43 15.44
N HIS A 137 -24.72 11.85 14.82
CA HIS A 137 -26.12 12.00 15.29
C HIS A 137 -26.36 11.39 16.66
N GLU A 138 -25.48 10.51 17.15
CA GLU A 138 -25.54 9.90 18.48
C GLU A 138 -24.76 10.71 19.51
N GLY A 139 -24.06 11.77 19.10
CA GLY A 139 -23.23 12.62 19.94
C GLY A 139 -21.79 12.14 20.14
N ASN A 140 -21.39 11.05 19.48
CA ASN A 140 -20.00 10.56 19.53
C ASN A 140 -19.09 11.44 18.69
N VAL A 141 -17.84 11.61 19.13
CA VAL A 141 -16.80 12.28 18.32
C VAL A 141 -16.59 11.48 17.04
N ASN A 142 -16.75 12.12 15.90
CA ASN A 142 -16.63 11.47 14.60
C ASN A 142 -15.90 12.37 13.60
N MET A 143 -14.67 12.02 13.27
CA MET A 143 -13.79 12.76 12.37
C MET A 143 -14.07 12.49 10.89
N HIS A 144 -15.05 11.64 10.55
CA HIS A 144 -15.42 11.37 9.17
C HIS A 144 -16.36 12.41 8.59
N ARG A 145 -16.46 12.42 7.27
CA ARG A 145 -17.52 13.15 6.56
C ARG A 145 -18.88 12.49 6.80
N PRO A 146 -19.97 13.25 6.93
CA PRO A 146 -20.04 14.71 6.72
C PRO A 146 -19.65 15.56 7.93
N TYR A 147 -19.54 14.99 9.11
CA TYR A 147 -19.47 15.71 10.40
C TYR A 147 -18.30 16.68 10.50
N ILE A 148 -17.11 16.29 10.06
CA ILE A 148 -15.92 17.18 10.07
C ILE A 148 -16.07 18.35 9.09
N ASP A 149 -16.86 18.20 8.02
CA ASP A 149 -17.09 19.25 7.04
C ASP A 149 -17.98 20.37 7.59
N GLU A 150 -18.72 20.12 8.69
CA GLU A 150 -19.56 21.09 9.36
C GLU A 150 -18.76 22.07 10.24
N LEU A 151 -17.51 21.72 10.58
CA LEU A 151 -16.62 22.60 11.31
C LEU A 151 -16.18 23.77 10.42
N THR A 152 -16.75 24.94 10.71
CA THR A 152 -16.45 26.19 10.02
C THR A 152 -16.21 27.31 11.04
N ARG A 153 -15.36 28.27 10.71
CA ARG A 153 -15.14 29.47 11.53
C ARG A 153 -14.90 30.69 10.65
N VAL A 154 -15.09 31.87 11.22
CA VAL A 154 -14.75 33.10 10.51
C VAL A 154 -13.27 33.13 10.18
N ASN A 155 -12.93 33.58 8.99
CA ASN A 155 -11.53 33.79 8.61
C ASN A 155 -10.93 34.96 9.41
N PRO A 156 -9.90 34.74 10.25
CA PRO A 156 -9.33 35.79 11.07
C PRO A 156 -8.58 36.86 10.27
N ASP A 157 -8.22 36.59 9.01
CA ASP A 157 -7.55 37.52 8.13
C ASP A 157 -8.52 38.42 7.36
N ASP A 158 -9.84 38.17 7.49
CA ASP A 158 -10.90 38.98 6.88
C ASP A 158 -11.45 40.03 7.87
N PRO A 159 -11.07 41.32 7.73
CA PRO A 159 -11.57 42.36 8.63
C PRO A 159 -13.07 42.63 8.49
N THR A 160 -13.72 42.13 7.44
CA THR A 160 -15.16 42.26 7.25
C THR A 160 -15.97 41.19 7.98
N GLY A 161 -15.31 40.10 8.42
CA GLY A 161 -15.95 38.98 9.11
C GLY A 161 -16.90 38.15 8.25
N LYS A 162 -16.87 38.29 6.93
CA LYS A 162 -17.81 37.64 6.00
C LYS A 162 -17.28 36.32 5.46
N SER A 163 -15.99 36.18 5.29
CA SER A 163 -15.39 34.93 4.78
C SER A 163 -15.20 33.91 5.90
N HIS A 164 -15.26 32.64 5.53
CA HIS A 164 -15.14 31.52 6.47
C HIS A 164 -14.03 30.57 6.04
N MET A 165 -13.45 29.94 7.03
CA MET A 165 -12.55 28.81 6.87
C MET A 165 -13.38 27.54 6.71
N ARG A 166 -13.21 26.83 5.59
CA ARG A 166 -13.91 25.57 5.27
C ARG A 166 -12.92 24.47 4.95
N ARG A 167 -13.20 23.28 5.43
CA ARG A 167 -12.35 22.12 5.13
C ARG A 167 -12.41 21.81 3.63
N ILE A 168 -11.26 21.44 3.05
CA ILE A 168 -11.23 20.87 1.70
C ILE A 168 -11.98 19.54 1.69
N THR A 169 -12.74 19.26 0.63
CA THR A 169 -13.63 18.08 0.61
C THR A 169 -12.92 16.76 0.34
N ASP A 170 -11.64 16.82 -0.03
CA ASP A 170 -10.85 15.63 -0.32
C ASP A 170 -10.60 14.78 0.94
N VAL A 171 -10.40 13.48 0.70
CA VAL A 171 -9.92 12.52 1.68
C VAL A 171 -8.53 12.03 1.29
N MET A 172 -7.80 11.44 2.21
CA MET A 172 -6.47 10.90 1.97
C MET A 172 -6.50 9.67 1.06
N ASP A 173 -5.45 9.46 0.32
CA ASP A 173 -5.15 8.19 -0.35
C ASP A 173 -5.04 7.07 0.69
N CYS A 174 -5.65 5.92 0.43
CA CYS A 174 -5.52 4.74 1.30
C CYS A 174 -4.06 4.29 1.49
N TRP A 175 -3.18 4.63 0.56
CA TRP A 175 -1.75 4.40 0.71
C TRP A 175 -1.09 5.33 1.73
N PHE A 176 -1.64 6.52 1.97
CA PHE A 176 -1.22 7.37 3.08
C PHE A 176 -1.55 6.72 4.42
N GLU A 177 -2.77 6.21 4.56
CA GLU A 177 -3.20 5.49 5.76
C GLU A 177 -2.33 4.25 6.02
N SER A 178 -2.13 3.40 5.01
CA SER A 178 -1.28 2.22 5.14
C SER A 178 0.20 2.55 5.36
N GLY A 179 0.69 3.65 4.80
CA GLY A 179 2.05 4.16 5.00
C GLY A 179 2.30 4.72 6.39
N SER A 180 1.25 5.19 7.07
CA SER A 180 1.32 5.71 8.44
C SER A 180 1.26 4.63 9.52
N MET A 181 1.01 3.37 9.17
CA MET A 181 0.79 2.26 10.10
C MET A 181 1.86 2.16 11.20
N SER A 182 3.13 2.37 10.86
CA SER A 182 4.25 2.21 11.79
C SER A 182 4.11 3.05 13.05
N PHE A 183 3.55 4.25 12.96
CA PHE A 183 3.36 5.18 14.06
C PHE A 183 1.89 5.36 14.46
N ALA A 184 0.97 5.27 13.50
CA ALA A 184 -0.45 5.46 13.77
C ALA A 184 -1.03 4.37 14.70
N GLN A 185 -0.54 3.12 14.61
CA GLN A 185 -0.98 2.03 15.50
C GLN A 185 -0.66 2.29 16.98
N TYR A 186 0.32 3.12 17.26
CA TYR A 186 0.71 3.53 18.62
C TYR A 186 0.08 4.86 19.04
N HIS A 187 -0.63 5.53 18.16
CA HIS A 187 -1.09 6.92 18.33
C HIS A 187 0.08 7.88 18.62
N TYR A 188 1.25 7.59 18.04
CA TYR A 188 2.44 8.42 18.19
C TYR A 188 2.24 9.76 17.43
N PRO A 189 2.68 10.92 17.94
CA PRO A 189 3.51 11.11 19.14
C PRO A 189 2.72 11.33 20.46
N PHE A 190 1.39 11.23 20.44
CA PHE A 190 0.51 11.59 21.55
C PHE A 190 0.48 10.52 22.63
N GLU A 191 0.58 9.24 22.24
CA GLU A 191 0.56 8.08 23.13
C GLU A 191 1.68 7.10 22.78
N ASN A 192 1.99 6.17 23.69
CA ASN A 192 2.87 5.01 23.50
C ASN A 192 4.25 5.34 22.88
N LYS A 193 4.79 6.52 23.18
CA LYS A 193 6.03 7.02 22.58
C LYS A 193 7.21 6.07 22.81
N GLU A 194 7.42 5.60 24.05
CA GLU A 194 8.52 4.68 24.37
C GLU A 194 8.39 3.36 23.61
N THR A 195 7.18 2.82 23.51
CA THR A 195 6.92 1.58 22.76
C THR A 195 7.24 1.75 21.29
N PHE A 196 6.83 2.87 20.69
CA PHE A 196 7.17 3.18 19.30
C PHE A 196 8.68 3.28 19.11
N GLU A 197 9.37 4.05 19.92
CA GLU A 197 10.81 4.28 19.80
C GLU A 197 11.64 3.00 19.95
N GLN A 198 11.16 2.02 20.74
CA GLN A 198 11.79 0.70 20.90
C GLN A 198 11.58 -0.23 19.70
N HIS A 199 10.45 -0.10 18.99
CA HIS A 199 10.06 -1.00 17.91
C HIS A 199 10.22 -0.40 16.51
N PHE A 200 10.67 0.85 16.40
CA PHE A 200 10.87 1.52 15.12
C PHE A 200 12.37 1.81 14.85
N PRO A 201 12.92 1.46 13.68
CA PRO A 201 12.34 0.71 12.55
C PRO A 201 11.96 -0.72 12.91
N CYS A 202 10.91 -1.27 12.28
CA CYS A 202 10.51 -2.64 12.54
C CYS A 202 11.61 -3.64 12.10
N ASP A 203 11.70 -4.78 12.81
CA ASP A 203 12.78 -5.73 12.54
C ASP A 203 12.59 -6.49 11.23
N TYR A 204 11.31 -6.71 10.82
CA TYR A 204 11.01 -7.59 9.71
C TYR A 204 9.67 -7.27 9.05
N ILE A 205 9.64 -7.34 7.71
CA ILE A 205 8.42 -7.24 6.90
C ILE A 205 8.49 -8.22 5.73
N VAL A 206 7.35 -8.79 5.34
CA VAL A 206 7.25 -9.72 4.20
C VAL A 206 6.02 -9.41 3.36
N GLU A 207 6.22 -9.31 2.06
CA GLU A 207 5.16 -9.19 1.07
C GLU A 207 5.67 -9.55 -0.33
N TYR A 208 4.76 -9.68 -1.31
CA TYR A 208 5.15 -9.98 -2.68
C TYR A 208 5.80 -8.76 -3.38
N ILE A 209 6.58 -9.05 -4.41
CA ILE A 209 7.40 -8.06 -5.14
C ILE A 209 6.64 -6.83 -5.66
N GLY A 210 5.32 -6.94 -5.87
CA GLY A 210 4.49 -5.79 -6.27
C GLY A 210 4.46 -4.66 -5.24
N GLN A 211 4.73 -4.96 -3.96
CA GLN A 211 4.76 -3.98 -2.88
C GLN A 211 5.98 -3.04 -2.91
N THR A 212 6.96 -3.31 -3.76
CA THR A 212 8.04 -2.35 -4.07
C THR A 212 7.50 -1.05 -4.68
N ARG A 213 6.28 -1.09 -5.28
CA ARG A 213 5.54 0.07 -5.79
C ARG A 213 4.23 0.32 -5.02
N GLY A 214 4.12 -0.22 -3.82
CA GLY A 214 2.96 -0.13 -2.95
C GLY A 214 3.37 0.08 -1.51
N TRP A 215 3.07 -0.87 -0.64
CA TRP A 215 3.22 -0.72 0.80
C TRP A 215 4.67 -0.48 1.26
N PHE A 216 5.65 -1.21 0.72
CA PHE A 216 7.06 -0.96 1.05
C PHE A 216 7.48 0.48 0.73
N TYR A 217 7.03 0.99 -0.41
CA TYR A 217 7.37 2.33 -0.87
C TYR A 217 6.76 3.42 0.02
N VAL A 218 5.47 3.34 0.31
CA VAL A 218 4.80 4.38 1.12
C VAL A 218 5.27 4.38 2.57
N LEU A 219 5.54 3.19 3.17
CA LEU A 219 6.17 3.08 4.49
C LEU A 219 7.54 3.76 4.51
N HIS A 220 8.36 3.53 3.47
CA HIS A 220 9.70 4.10 3.38
C HIS A 220 9.68 5.62 3.20
N ILE A 221 8.74 6.16 2.39
CA ILE A 221 8.53 7.60 2.26
C ILE A 221 8.18 8.23 3.61
N MET A 222 7.17 7.68 4.31
CA MET A 222 6.72 8.24 5.58
C MET A 222 7.81 8.18 6.66
N ALA A 223 8.51 7.05 6.74
CA ALA A 223 9.63 6.88 7.68
C ALA A 223 10.78 7.86 7.40
N THR A 224 11.14 8.03 6.14
CA THR A 224 12.19 8.99 5.75
C THR A 224 11.78 10.43 6.04
N ALA A 225 10.55 10.81 5.66
CA ALA A 225 10.07 12.18 5.81
C ALA A 225 9.91 12.62 7.27
N LEU A 226 9.44 11.70 8.15
CA LEU A 226 9.09 12.03 9.53
C LEU A 226 10.19 11.72 10.54
N PHE A 227 11.00 10.67 10.30
CA PHE A 227 11.93 10.15 11.28
C PHE A 227 13.38 10.08 10.81
N ASP A 228 13.63 10.36 9.52
CA ASP A 228 14.95 10.25 8.89
C ASP A 228 15.58 8.86 9.08
N LYS A 229 14.75 7.81 9.01
CA LYS A 229 15.12 6.39 9.20
C LYS A 229 14.44 5.50 8.15
N PRO A 230 14.98 4.31 7.85
CA PRO A 230 14.24 3.31 7.11
C PRO A 230 13.02 2.83 7.92
N ALA A 231 11.94 2.41 7.27
CA ALA A 231 10.75 1.91 7.96
C ALA A 231 10.96 0.52 8.60
N TYR A 232 11.88 -0.26 8.05
CA TYR A 232 12.13 -1.66 8.38
C TYR A 232 13.60 -2.01 8.17
N LYS A 233 14.10 -3.00 8.93
CA LYS A 233 15.50 -3.47 8.87
C LYS A 233 15.67 -4.59 7.86
N ASN A 234 14.72 -5.54 7.83
CA ASN A 234 14.76 -6.72 6.98
C ASN A 234 13.49 -6.87 6.17
N VAL A 235 13.61 -7.16 4.88
CA VAL A 235 12.49 -7.36 3.96
C VAL A 235 12.63 -8.69 3.26
N ILE A 236 11.64 -9.57 3.40
CA ILE A 236 11.49 -10.69 2.48
C ILE A 236 10.49 -10.27 1.40
N CYS A 237 11.00 -10.18 0.18
CA CYS A 237 10.24 -9.79 -1.01
C CYS A 237 9.99 -11.04 -1.85
N HIS A 238 8.88 -11.70 -1.61
CA HIS A 238 8.59 -12.95 -2.29
C HIS A 238 8.05 -12.75 -3.71
N GLY A 239 8.10 -13.82 -4.53
CA GLY A 239 7.55 -13.84 -5.88
C GLY A 239 6.03 -13.83 -5.92
N ILE A 240 5.47 -13.98 -7.10
CA ILE A 240 4.03 -13.99 -7.30
C ILE A 240 3.49 -15.41 -7.11
N VAL A 241 2.43 -15.52 -6.31
CA VAL A 241 1.68 -16.77 -6.19
C VAL A 241 0.69 -16.85 -7.37
N LEU A 242 0.79 -17.94 -8.11
CA LEU A 242 0.02 -18.21 -9.31
C LEU A 242 -0.96 -19.37 -9.09
N GLY A 243 -2.11 -19.30 -9.71
CA GLY A 243 -3.05 -20.40 -9.79
C GLY A 243 -2.55 -21.55 -10.67
N SER A 244 -3.30 -22.64 -10.70
CA SER A 244 -3.00 -23.80 -11.55
C SER A 244 -2.98 -23.48 -13.07
N ASP A 245 -3.59 -22.37 -13.46
CA ASP A 245 -3.60 -21.80 -14.81
C ASP A 245 -2.36 -20.96 -15.13
N GLY A 246 -1.42 -20.79 -14.17
CA GLY A 246 -0.22 -19.97 -14.30
C GLY A 246 -0.48 -18.46 -14.23
N GLN A 247 -1.72 -18.04 -13.98
CA GLN A 247 -2.06 -16.62 -13.81
C GLN A 247 -2.03 -16.22 -12.33
N LYS A 248 -1.83 -14.93 -12.06
CA LYS A 248 -1.89 -14.40 -10.68
C LYS A 248 -3.23 -14.80 -10.04
N MET A 249 -3.15 -15.35 -8.83
CA MET A 249 -4.36 -15.68 -8.08
C MET A 249 -5.23 -14.44 -7.85
N SER A 250 -6.53 -14.59 -8.11
CA SER A 250 -7.50 -13.52 -7.84
C SER A 250 -8.86 -14.09 -7.43
N LYS A 251 -9.56 -13.33 -6.59
CA LYS A 251 -10.93 -13.67 -6.18
C LYS A 251 -11.90 -13.70 -7.36
N HIS A 252 -11.64 -12.89 -8.39
CA HIS A 252 -12.45 -12.86 -9.61
C HIS A 252 -12.31 -14.12 -10.43
N LEU A 253 -11.06 -14.59 -10.63
CA LEU A 253 -10.78 -15.79 -11.41
C LEU A 253 -11.04 -17.09 -10.64
N ARG A 254 -11.06 -17.05 -9.30
CA ARG A 254 -11.20 -18.22 -8.41
C ARG A 254 -10.23 -19.35 -8.79
N ASN A 255 -9.03 -18.98 -9.22
CA ASN A 255 -8.01 -19.88 -9.75
C ASN A 255 -7.04 -20.41 -8.68
N TYR A 256 -7.52 -20.60 -7.49
CA TYR A 256 -6.75 -21.16 -6.36
C TYR A 256 -7.59 -22.18 -5.60
N PRO A 257 -6.94 -23.19 -4.96
CA PRO A 257 -7.65 -24.17 -4.16
C PRO A 257 -8.27 -23.51 -2.92
N ASP A 258 -9.39 -24.04 -2.46
CA ASP A 258 -9.97 -23.59 -1.19
C ASP A 258 -9.03 -23.92 -0.04
N VAL A 259 -8.68 -22.90 0.74
CA VAL A 259 -7.68 -23.02 1.81
C VAL A 259 -8.14 -23.98 2.93
N ASN A 260 -9.42 -23.93 3.28
CA ASN A 260 -9.98 -24.84 4.30
C ASN A 260 -10.01 -26.29 3.80
N GLY A 261 -10.34 -26.48 2.52
CA GLY A 261 -10.26 -27.79 1.88
C GLY A 261 -8.83 -28.36 1.92
N VAL A 262 -7.84 -27.55 1.56
CA VAL A 262 -6.42 -27.95 1.64
C VAL A 262 -6.00 -28.32 3.05
N PHE A 263 -6.42 -27.56 4.06
CA PHE A 263 -6.09 -27.87 5.46
C PHE A 263 -6.78 -29.14 5.98
N ASN A 264 -8.01 -29.39 5.56
CA ASN A 264 -8.73 -30.60 5.90
C ASN A 264 -8.13 -31.85 5.23
N ASP A 265 -7.71 -31.74 3.98
CA ASP A 265 -7.22 -32.88 3.18
C ASP A 265 -5.75 -33.21 3.46
N PHE A 266 -4.90 -32.20 3.66
CA PHE A 266 -3.44 -32.36 3.71
C PHE A 266 -2.80 -31.85 5.00
N GLY A 267 -3.50 -31.07 5.81
CA GLY A 267 -2.98 -30.42 7.00
C GLY A 267 -2.22 -29.12 6.71
N SER A 268 -2.19 -28.24 7.71
CA SER A 268 -1.50 -26.94 7.61
C SER A 268 0.01 -27.07 7.46
N ASP A 269 0.63 -28.09 8.03
CA ASP A 269 2.08 -28.30 7.97
C ASP A 269 2.55 -28.67 6.57
N ALA A 270 1.76 -29.44 5.83
CA ALA A 270 2.05 -29.72 4.41
C ALA A 270 2.04 -28.43 3.57
N MET A 271 1.05 -27.57 3.76
CA MET A 271 0.97 -26.28 3.08
C MET A 271 2.13 -25.38 3.46
N ARG A 272 2.46 -25.28 4.75
CA ARG A 272 3.60 -24.49 5.24
C ARG A 272 4.92 -24.97 4.65
N TRP A 273 5.16 -26.26 4.66
CA TRP A 273 6.37 -26.86 4.07
C TRP A 273 6.46 -26.59 2.57
N PHE A 274 5.35 -26.80 1.84
CA PHE A 274 5.28 -26.52 0.41
C PHE A 274 5.67 -25.07 0.08
N LEU A 275 5.12 -24.10 0.83
CA LEU A 275 5.45 -22.69 0.64
C LEU A 275 6.90 -22.38 1.01
N MET A 276 7.36 -22.81 2.18
CA MET A 276 8.69 -22.47 2.71
C MET A 276 9.84 -23.14 1.96
N SER A 277 9.63 -24.31 1.36
CA SER A 277 10.63 -25.01 0.56
C SER A 277 10.69 -24.57 -0.91
N SER A 278 9.73 -23.75 -1.34
CA SER A 278 9.59 -23.32 -2.73
C SER A 278 10.49 -22.15 -3.09
N PRO A 279 10.70 -21.85 -4.39
CA PRO A 279 11.46 -20.69 -4.85
C PRO A 279 10.84 -19.34 -4.47
N ILE A 280 9.60 -19.31 -3.97
CA ILE A 280 8.85 -18.08 -3.73
C ILE A 280 9.59 -17.13 -2.76
N LEU A 281 10.22 -17.68 -1.72
CA LEU A 281 10.97 -16.89 -0.74
C LEU A 281 12.30 -16.32 -1.28
N ARG A 282 12.69 -16.76 -2.47
CA ARG A 282 13.87 -16.25 -3.19
C ARG A 282 13.49 -15.38 -4.40
N GLY A 283 12.27 -14.87 -4.40
CA GLY A 283 11.73 -14.00 -5.47
C GLY A 283 11.22 -14.73 -6.71
N GLY A 284 11.28 -16.08 -6.75
CA GLY A 284 10.68 -16.88 -7.81
C GLY A 284 9.15 -16.95 -7.68
N ASN A 285 8.44 -17.14 -8.80
CA ASN A 285 7.01 -17.37 -8.77
C ASN A 285 6.68 -18.81 -8.34
N LEU A 286 5.53 -19.01 -7.73
CA LEU A 286 5.05 -20.32 -7.29
C LEU A 286 3.65 -20.58 -7.85
N ILE A 287 3.50 -21.69 -8.55
CA ILE A 287 2.19 -22.23 -8.92
C ILE A 287 1.71 -23.12 -7.78
N VAL A 288 0.58 -22.79 -7.17
CA VAL A 288 -0.02 -23.55 -6.07
C VAL A 288 -1.05 -24.51 -6.61
N THR A 289 -0.82 -25.82 -6.38
CA THR A 289 -1.74 -26.88 -6.75
C THR A 289 -1.97 -27.82 -5.58
N ALA A 290 -3.13 -28.45 -5.50
CA ALA A 290 -3.43 -29.48 -4.50
C ALA A 290 -2.45 -30.67 -4.60
N ASP A 291 -2.08 -31.06 -5.82
CA ASP A 291 -1.11 -32.13 -6.06
C ASP A 291 0.27 -31.82 -5.50
N GLY A 292 0.78 -30.58 -5.69
CA GLY A 292 2.06 -30.16 -5.13
C GLY A 292 2.09 -30.21 -3.59
N ILE A 293 0.97 -29.84 -2.95
CA ILE A 293 0.83 -29.92 -1.49
C ILE A 293 0.74 -31.39 -1.04
N ARG A 294 -0.02 -32.22 -1.73
CA ARG A 294 -0.12 -33.68 -1.50
C ARG A 294 1.25 -34.35 -1.58
N ASP A 295 2.04 -33.99 -2.57
CA ASP A 295 3.40 -34.55 -2.73
C ASP A 295 4.31 -34.21 -1.55
N THR A 296 4.12 -33.06 -0.91
CA THR A 296 4.82 -32.72 0.34
C THR A 296 4.50 -33.71 1.46
N VAL A 297 3.22 -34.10 1.62
CA VAL A 297 2.84 -35.13 2.60
C VAL A 297 3.58 -36.41 2.33
N ARG A 298 3.61 -36.88 1.08
CA ARG A 298 4.23 -38.13 0.68
C ARG A 298 5.76 -38.14 0.80
N GLN A 299 6.39 -37.06 0.40
CA GLN A 299 7.85 -36.97 0.29
C GLN A 299 8.53 -36.53 1.58
N VAL A 300 7.82 -35.84 2.48
CA VAL A 300 8.39 -35.26 3.69
C VAL A 300 7.68 -35.75 4.95
N MET A 301 6.38 -35.51 5.07
CA MET A 301 5.65 -35.75 6.33
C MET A 301 5.61 -37.26 6.66
N LEU A 302 5.25 -38.10 5.70
CA LEU A 302 5.20 -39.55 5.90
C LEU A 302 6.59 -40.16 6.20
N PRO A 303 7.67 -39.83 5.48
CA PRO A 303 9.01 -40.30 5.84
C PRO A 303 9.46 -39.89 7.25
N VAL A 304 9.21 -38.65 7.66
CA VAL A 304 9.52 -38.21 9.04
C VAL A 304 8.73 -39.03 10.07
N TRP A 305 7.42 -39.14 9.86
CA TRP A 305 6.57 -39.95 10.75
C TRP A 305 6.99 -41.43 10.78
N SER A 306 7.22 -42.03 9.63
CA SER A 306 7.63 -43.43 9.52
C SER A 306 8.98 -43.70 10.17
N SER A 307 9.95 -42.77 10.03
CA SER A 307 11.25 -42.87 10.69
C SER A 307 11.11 -42.78 12.20
N TYR A 308 10.29 -41.85 12.70
CA TYR A 308 10.01 -41.74 14.14
C TYR A 308 9.30 -42.97 14.66
N TYR A 309 8.26 -43.47 13.98
CA TYR A 309 7.55 -44.69 14.34
C TYR A 309 8.49 -45.89 14.40
N PHE A 310 9.31 -46.09 13.38
CA PHE A 310 10.31 -47.15 13.34
C PHE A 310 11.27 -47.06 14.53
N PHE A 311 11.83 -45.86 14.75
CA PHE A 311 12.74 -45.63 15.88
C PHE A 311 12.08 -45.96 17.22
N THR A 312 10.88 -45.45 17.48
CA THR A 312 10.19 -45.66 18.75
C THR A 312 9.81 -47.10 18.96
N LEU A 313 9.43 -47.82 17.89
CA LEU A 313 9.13 -49.26 17.97
C LEU A 313 10.33 -50.07 18.52
N TYR A 314 11.49 -49.87 17.93
CA TYR A 314 12.70 -50.60 18.34
C TYR A 314 13.32 -50.03 19.62
N ALA A 315 13.30 -48.75 19.83
CA ALA A 315 13.80 -48.14 21.05
C ALA A 315 13.01 -48.60 22.28
N ASN A 316 11.69 -48.74 22.17
CA ASN A 316 10.85 -49.24 23.25
C ASN A 316 11.05 -50.76 23.52
N ALA A 317 11.38 -51.52 22.47
CA ALA A 317 11.66 -52.97 22.62
C ALA A 317 13.09 -53.27 23.14
N ALA A 318 13.98 -52.29 23.12
CA ALA A 318 15.37 -52.46 23.57
C ALA A 318 15.43 -52.84 25.07
N ASN A 319 16.51 -53.51 25.45
CA ASN A 319 16.78 -53.92 26.82
C ASN A 319 15.67 -54.78 27.44
N GLY A 320 15.07 -55.70 26.68
CA GLY A 320 14.00 -56.56 27.13
C GLY A 320 12.69 -55.83 27.42
N GLY A 321 12.44 -54.73 26.76
CA GLY A 321 11.25 -53.89 26.94
C GLY A 321 11.43 -52.73 27.94
N ALA A 322 12.60 -52.58 28.52
CA ALA A 322 12.91 -51.47 29.42
C ALA A 322 13.11 -50.11 28.66
N GLY A 323 13.23 -50.18 27.34
CA GLY A 323 13.43 -48.99 26.48
C GLY A 323 14.89 -48.59 26.30
N PHE A 324 15.09 -47.60 25.44
CA PHE A 324 16.40 -47.00 25.13
C PHE A 324 16.49 -45.61 25.76
N ASP A 325 17.51 -45.40 26.60
CA ASP A 325 17.84 -44.08 27.15
C ASP A 325 18.93 -43.37 26.35
N ALA A 326 18.51 -42.35 25.55
CA ALA A 326 19.42 -41.56 24.76
C ALA A 326 20.49 -40.84 25.60
N ARG A 327 20.27 -40.60 26.86
CA ARG A 327 21.23 -39.95 27.77
C ARG A 327 22.46 -40.85 28.05
N SER A 328 22.33 -42.13 27.81
CA SER A 328 23.45 -43.10 27.96
C SER A 328 24.49 -43.05 26.85
N LEU A 329 24.26 -42.23 25.82
CA LEU A 329 25.16 -42.01 24.67
C LEU A 329 26.15 -40.87 24.87
N ARG A 330 26.31 -40.33 26.06
CA ARG A 330 27.30 -39.29 26.38
C ARG A 330 28.67 -39.85 26.69
#